data_40b8e417e180e48808297fece7611090
#
_entry.id   40b8e417e180e48808297fece7611090
#
_cell.length_a   1.000
_cell.length_b   1.000
_cell.length_c   1.000
_cell.angle_alpha   90.00
_cell.angle_beta   90.00
_cell.angle_gamma   90.00
#
_symmetry.space_group_name_H-M   'P 1'
#
loop_
_entity.id
_entity.type
_entity.pdbx_description
1 polymer ?
#
loop_
_entity_poly.entity_id
_entity_poly.type
_entity_poly.pdbx_seq_one_letter_code
_entity_poly.pdbx_strand_id
1 'polypeptide(L)'
;SENLDQRVLFFMQILMLSSSRVNNCEYLQDAKPAILDHLHLITEAVFVPYAGISVSYDSYTQQVQAALPEISITGLHTYADPVQAILDAPAILVGGGNTFHLLHQLQQLQLIAPIQQAVREHNTPYIGWSAGSNICGATIRTTNDMPII
;
A
#
# COMPACT_ATOMS: atom_id res chain seq x y z
N SER A 1 26.71 -5.96 -10.08
CA SER A 1 26.47 -6.85 -11.19
C SER A 1 24.99 -7.04 -11.44
N GLU A 2 24.67 -7.69 -12.52
CA GLU A 2 23.29 -7.93 -12.91
C GLU A 2 22.53 -8.71 -11.85
N ASN A 3 23.15 -9.70 -11.24
CA ASN A 3 22.50 -10.51 -10.22
C ASN A 3 22.15 -9.72 -8.98
N LEU A 4 22.99 -8.77 -8.62
CA LEU A 4 22.73 -7.93 -7.47
C LEU A 4 21.57 -6.98 -7.73
N ASP A 5 21.51 -6.37 -8.91
CA ASP A 5 20.43 -5.46 -9.28
C ASP A 5 19.10 -6.20 -9.35
N GLN A 6 19.10 -7.39 -9.94
CA GLN A 6 17.90 -8.22 -9.99
C GLN A 6 17.42 -8.60 -8.60
N ARG A 7 18.36 -8.85 -7.69
CA ARG A 7 18.02 -9.22 -6.32
C ARG A 7 17.32 -8.07 -5.60
N VAL A 8 17.82 -6.84 -5.77
CA VAL A 8 17.20 -5.67 -5.16
C VAL A 8 15.79 -5.47 -5.69
N LEU A 9 15.59 -5.58 -6.99
CA LEU A 9 14.26 -5.45 -7.60
C LEU A 9 13.34 -6.56 -7.14
N PHE A 10 13.87 -7.76 -6.91
CA PHE A 10 13.07 -8.91 -6.48
C PHE A 10 12.55 -8.74 -5.04
N PHE A 11 13.35 -8.13 -4.15
CA PHE A 11 13.00 -8.04 -2.74
C PHE A 11 12.07 -6.89 -2.40
N MET A 12 11.80 -5.98 -3.35
CA MET A 12 10.85 -4.90 -3.08
C MET A 12 9.98 -4.66 -4.31
N GLN A 13 8.70 -4.89 -4.14
CA GLN A 13 7.71 -4.68 -5.18
C GLN A 13 6.82 -3.51 -4.78
N ILE A 14 7.26 -2.30 -5.08
CA ILE A 14 6.58 -1.08 -4.68
C ILE A 14 6.09 -0.35 -5.92
N LEU A 15 4.80 -0.04 -5.94
CA LEU A 15 4.20 0.83 -6.95
C LEU A 15 3.69 2.08 -6.25
N MET A 16 4.29 3.22 -6.55
CA MET A 16 3.87 4.50 -6.02
C MET A 16 3.12 5.25 -7.10
N LEU A 17 1.88 5.60 -6.80
CA LEU A 17 1.02 6.35 -7.69
C LEU A 17 0.83 7.74 -7.14
N SER A 18 0.85 8.74 -8.00
CA SER A 18 0.57 10.11 -7.60
C SER A 18 -0.77 10.53 -8.19
N SER A 19 -1.53 11.31 -7.43
CA SER A 19 -2.81 11.80 -7.90
C SER A 19 -2.98 13.24 -7.47
N SER A 20 -3.38 14.06 -8.42
CA SER A 20 -3.80 15.43 -8.15
C SER A 20 -5.31 15.53 -8.01
N ARG A 21 -6.02 14.42 -8.12
CA ARG A 21 -7.48 14.39 -8.08
C ARG A 21 -7.98 14.24 -6.66
N VAL A 22 -9.10 14.87 -6.38
CA VAL A 22 -9.76 14.74 -5.08
C VAL A 22 -10.49 13.40 -4.99
N ASN A 23 -11.03 12.91 -6.10
CA ASN A 23 -11.78 11.65 -6.14
C ASN A 23 -10.83 10.50 -6.41
N ASN A 24 -10.43 9.81 -5.36
CA ASN A 24 -9.51 8.68 -5.45
C ASN A 24 -10.07 7.50 -6.24
N CYS A 25 -11.41 7.34 -6.26
CA CYS A 25 -12.02 6.22 -6.97
C CYS A 25 -11.84 6.35 -8.48
N GLU A 26 -12.02 7.54 -9.02
CA GLU A 26 -11.78 7.78 -10.44
C GLU A 26 -10.32 7.55 -10.79
N TYR A 27 -9.43 8.04 -9.92
CA TYR A 27 -8.01 7.86 -10.14
C TYR A 27 -7.63 6.38 -10.15
N LEU A 28 -8.20 5.60 -9.23
CA LEU A 28 -7.93 4.16 -9.18
C LEU A 28 -8.39 3.45 -10.44
N GLN A 29 -9.53 3.86 -11.02
CA GLN A 29 -9.98 3.26 -12.28
C GLN A 29 -9.00 3.56 -13.40
N ASP A 30 -8.46 4.77 -13.46
CA ASP A 30 -7.45 5.13 -14.45
C ASP A 30 -6.15 4.37 -14.25
N ALA A 31 -5.78 4.12 -12.99
CA ALA A 31 -4.54 3.42 -12.65
C ALA A 31 -4.70 1.90 -12.61
N LYS A 32 -5.92 1.39 -12.79
CA LYS A 32 -6.19 -0.04 -12.61
C LYS A 32 -5.30 -0.94 -13.47
N PRO A 33 -5.05 -0.64 -14.75
CA PRO A 33 -4.16 -1.51 -15.52
C PRO A 33 -2.77 -1.65 -14.89
N ALA A 34 -2.20 -0.56 -14.38
CA ALA A 34 -0.90 -0.60 -13.73
C ALA A 34 -0.96 -1.39 -12.43
N ILE A 35 -2.04 -1.23 -11.66
CA ILE A 35 -2.23 -1.94 -10.40
C ILE A 35 -2.32 -3.43 -10.64
N LEU A 36 -3.17 -3.85 -11.59
CA LEU A 36 -3.36 -5.27 -11.88
C LEU A 36 -2.08 -5.90 -12.43
N ASP A 37 -1.35 -5.16 -13.26
CA ASP A 37 -0.07 -5.63 -13.77
C ASP A 37 0.94 -5.83 -12.64
N HIS A 38 1.00 -4.89 -11.70
CA HIS A 38 1.89 -4.97 -10.55
C HIS A 38 1.55 -6.15 -9.65
N LEU A 39 0.27 -6.42 -9.44
CA LEU A 39 -0.18 -7.53 -8.60
C LEU A 39 -0.10 -8.88 -9.31
N HIS A 40 -0.10 -8.87 -10.62
CA HIS A 40 0.03 -10.05 -11.46
C HIS A 40 -1.03 -11.12 -11.11
N LEU A 41 -0.65 -12.24 -10.53
CA LEU A 41 -1.60 -13.31 -10.20
C LEU A 41 -2.24 -13.18 -8.82
N ILE A 42 -1.94 -12.11 -8.10
CA ILE A 42 -2.48 -11.90 -6.76
C ILE A 42 -3.93 -11.43 -6.87
N THR A 43 -4.83 -12.09 -6.16
CA THR A 43 -6.26 -11.81 -6.20
C THR A 43 -6.82 -11.29 -4.88
N GLU A 44 -5.99 -11.16 -3.85
CA GLU A 44 -6.41 -10.66 -2.55
C GLU A 44 -5.43 -9.61 -2.07
N ALA A 45 -5.93 -8.62 -1.34
CA ALA A 45 -5.09 -7.56 -0.80
C ALA A 45 -5.70 -7.01 0.49
N VAL A 46 -4.82 -6.50 1.35
CA VAL A 46 -5.22 -5.76 2.55
C VAL A 46 -5.11 -4.27 2.23
N PHE A 47 -6.17 -3.53 2.54
CA PHE A 47 -6.21 -2.08 2.31
C PHE A 47 -6.07 -1.33 3.62
N VAL A 48 -5.17 -0.35 3.63
CA VAL A 48 -4.91 0.52 4.78
C VAL A 48 -5.65 1.84 4.55
N PRO A 49 -6.77 2.10 5.27
CA PRO A 49 -7.63 3.27 4.98
C PRO A 49 -7.31 4.50 5.83
N TYR A 50 -6.27 4.48 6.63
CA TYR A 50 -6.08 5.41 7.73
C TYR A 50 -5.81 6.85 7.31
N ALA A 51 -5.49 7.10 6.05
CA ALA A 51 -5.33 8.47 5.57
C ALA A 51 -6.68 9.16 5.33
N GLY A 52 -7.76 8.41 5.21
CA GLY A 52 -9.08 8.96 4.95
C GLY A 52 -9.66 9.59 6.22
N ILE A 53 -9.83 10.90 6.22
CA ILE A 53 -10.35 11.65 7.38
C ILE A 53 -11.76 12.15 7.17
N SER A 54 -12.23 12.21 5.93
CA SER A 54 -13.56 12.73 5.60
C SER A 54 -14.57 11.63 5.26
N VAL A 55 -14.16 10.39 5.37
CA VAL A 55 -14.99 9.22 5.04
C VAL A 55 -14.65 8.12 6.04
N SER A 56 -15.63 7.27 6.39
CA SER A 56 -15.36 6.16 7.29
C SER A 56 -14.41 5.15 6.63
N TYR A 57 -13.68 4.41 7.44
CA TYR A 57 -12.77 3.39 6.92
C TYR A 57 -13.52 2.31 6.14
N ASP A 58 -14.73 1.94 6.60
CA ASP A 58 -15.56 0.97 5.90
C ASP A 58 -15.98 1.51 4.53
N SER A 59 -16.44 2.74 4.47
CA SER A 59 -16.86 3.36 3.21
C SER A 59 -15.69 3.49 2.25
N TYR A 60 -14.53 3.88 2.75
CA TYR A 60 -13.34 4.01 1.91
C TYR A 60 -12.96 2.63 1.33
N THR A 61 -12.97 1.61 2.17
CA THR A 61 -12.65 0.26 1.72
C THR A 61 -13.63 -0.22 0.65
N GLN A 62 -14.93 0.08 0.83
CA GLN A 62 -15.94 -0.27 -0.17
C GLN A 62 -15.72 0.46 -1.49
N GLN A 63 -15.32 1.72 -1.43
CA GLN A 63 -15.02 2.49 -2.65
C GLN A 63 -13.84 1.89 -3.41
N VAL A 64 -12.80 1.51 -2.68
CA VAL A 64 -11.63 0.88 -3.30
C VAL A 64 -11.99 -0.47 -3.89
N GLN A 65 -12.78 -1.26 -3.16
CA GLN A 65 -13.23 -2.56 -3.66
C GLN A 65 -14.07 -2.39 -4.94
N ALA A 66 -14.92 -1.38 -4.99
CA ALA A 66 -15.73 -1.12 -6.18
C ALA A 66 -14.87 -0.72 -7.38
N ALA A 67 -13.79 0.00 -7.14
CA ALA A 67 -12.87 0.42 -8.21
C ALA A 67 -12.00 -0.74 -8.70
N LEU A 68 -11.75 -1.74 -7.86
CA LEU A 68 -10.88 -2.87 -8.18
C LEU A 68 -11.62 -4.19 -7.95
N PRO A 69 -12.67 -4.45 -8.73
CA PRO A 69 -13.49 -5.66 -8.50
C PRO A 69 -12.76 -6.97 -8.80
N GLU A 70 -11.63 -6.90 -9.50
CA GLU A 70 -10.83 -8.07 -9.83
C GLU A 70 -10.06 -8.63 -8.62
N ILE A 71 -9.98 -7.84 -7.53
CA ILE A 71 -9.21 -8.19 -6.34
C ILE A 71 -10.15 -8.19 -5.15
N SER A 72 -10.01 -9.19 -4.27
CA SER A 72 -10.75 -9.21 -3.01
C SER A 72 -10.02 -8.35 -1.98
N ILE A 73 -10.64 -7.25 -1.57
CA ILE A 73 -9.99 -6.25 -0.72
C ILE A 73 -10.63 -6.27 0.67
N THR A 74 -9.81 -6.39 1.70
CA THR A 74 -10.24 -6.36 3.09
C THR A 74 -9.54 -5.20 3.80
N GLY A 75 -10.29 -4.40 4.51
CA GLY A 75 -9.74 -3.26 5.25
C GLY A 75 -8.98 -3.72 6.48
N LEU A 76 -7.79 -3.14 6.67
CA LEU A 76 -6.94 -3.50 7.81
C LEU A 76 -7.63 -3.25 9.14
N HIS A 77 -8.48 -2.23 9.20
CA HIS A 77 -9.20 -1.86 10.43
C HIS A 77 -10.20 -2.93 10.89
N THR A 78 -10.53 -3.89 10.04
CA THR A 78 -11.48 -4.96 10.41
C THR A 78 -10.81 -6.15 11.07
N TYR A 79 -9.49 -6.21 11.09
CA TYR A 79 -8.77 -7.33 11.69
C TYR A 79 -8.56 -7.10 13.20
N ALA A 80 -8.70 -8.17 13.98
CA ALA A 80 -8.41 -8.11 15.40
C ALA A 80 -6.92 -7.91 15.67
N ASP A 81 -6.07 -8.49 14.82
CA ASP A 81 -4.61 -8.36 14.92
C ASP A 81 -4.08 -7.77 13.62
N PRO A 82 -4.03 -6.43 13.52
CA PRO A 82 -3.58 -5.81 12.27
C PRO A 82 -2.11 -6.05 11.95
N VAL A 83 -1.27 -6.24 12.95
CA VAL A 83 0.15 -6.57 12.71
C VAL A 83 0.25 -7.89 11.96
N GLN A 84 -0.42 -8.91 12.44
CA GLN A 84 -0.38 -10.23 11.79
C GLN A 84 -1.03 -10.17 10.41
N ALA A 85 -2.11 -9.40 10.28
CA ALA A 85 -2.78 -9.25 8.98
C ALA A 85 -1.83 -8.66 7.92
N ILE A 86 -1.02 -7.69 8.30
CA ILE A 86 -0.01 -7.11 7.39
C ILE A 86 1.05 -8.14 7.02
N LEU A 87 1.54 -8.89 8.02
CA LEU A 87 2.59 -9.88 7.75
C LEU A 87 2.11 -11.02 6.86
N ASP A 88 0.84 -11.36 6.95
CA ASP A 88 0.24 -12.45 6.15
C ASP A 88 -0.37 -11.95 4.84
N ALA A 89 -0.44 -10.65 4.61
CA ALA A 89 -1.12 -10.10 3.44
C ALA A 89 -0.46 -10.52 2.14
N PRO A 90 -1.22 -10.95 1.13
CA PRO A 90 -0.66 -11.20 -0.19
C PRO A 90 -0.22 -9.94 -0.90
N ALA A 91 -0.88 -8.82 -0.61
CA ALA A 91 -0.53 -7.51 -1.13
C ALA A 91 -1.06 -6.45 -0.17
N ILE A 92 -0.42 -5.28 -0.16
CA ILE A 92 -0.78 -4.18 0.71
C ILE A 92 -1.09 -2.95 -0.14
N LEU A 93 -2.31 -2.41 0.03
CA LEU A 93 -2.73 -1.17 -0.62
C LEU A 93 -2.83 -0.09 0.46
N VAL A 94 -2.26 1.08 0.21
CA VAL A 94 -2.33 2.19 1.17
C VAL A 94 -2.91 3.41 0.47
N GLY A 95 -4.06 3.84 0.92
CA GLY A 95 -4.83 4.88 0.26
C GLY A 95 -4.39 6.29 0.57
N GLY A 96 -4.85 7.21 -0.27
CA GLY A 96 -4.57 8.62 -0.14
C GLY A 96 -5.43 9.30 0.90
N GLY A 97 -5.08 10.55 1.18
CA GLY A 97 -5.75 11.41 2.13
C GLY A 97 -4.74 12.23 2.90
N ASN A 98 -4.85 12.24 4.22
CA ASN A 98 -3.97 13.03 5.08
C ASN A 98 -2.76 12.19 5.51
N THR A 99 -1.58 12.62 5.08
CA THR A 99 -0.33 11.89 5.36
C THR A 99 0.00 11.85 6.85
N PHE A 100 -0.23 12.95 7.56
CA PHE A 100 0.06 12.99 9.00
C PHE A 100 -0.85 12.05 9.77
N HIS A 101 -2.13 12.03 9.43
CA HIS A 101 -3.07 11.14 10.09
C HIS A 101 -2.73 9.68 9.83
N LEU A 102 -2.38 9.36 8.59
CA LEU A 102 -1.95 8.02 8.22
C LEU A 102 -0.74 7.59 9.05
N LEU A 103 0.29 8.42 9.07
CA LEU A 103 1.52 8.10 9.80
C LEU A 103 1.26 7.95 11.29
N HIS A 104 0.43 8.85 11.85
CA HIS A 104 0.07 8.78 13.27
C HIS A 104 -0.61 7.45 13.60
N GLN A 105 -1.58 7.03 12.79
CA GLN A 105 -2.29 5.78 13.01
C GLN A 105 -1.35 4.57 12.88
N LEU A 106 -0.46 4.59 11.90
CA LEU A 106 0.50 3.50 11.75
C LEU A 106 1.44 3.41 12.95
N GLN A 107 1.85 4.55 13.50
CA GLN A 107 2.68 4.56 14.70
C GLN A 107 1.92 4.06 15.93
N GLN A 108 0.68 4.52 16.10
CA GLN A 108 -0.15 4.11 17.23
C GLN A 108 -0.41 2.60 17.23
N LEU A 109 -0.62 2.03 16.08
CA LEU A 109 -0.92 0.60 15.92
C LEU A 109 0.34 -0.24 15.74
N GLN A 110 1.51 0.39 15.78
CA GLN A 110 2.80 -0.27 15.61
C GLN A 110 2.88 -1.05 14.30
N LEU A 111 2.44 -0.42 13.21
CA LEU A 111 2.35 -1.07 11.91
C LEU A 111 3.51 -0.72 10.97
N ILE A 112 4.33 0.27 11.31
CA ILE A 112 5.42 0.68 10.43
C ILE A 112 6.42 -0.45 10.23
N ALA A 113 6.89 -1.05 11.33
CA ALA A 113 7.85 -2.15 11.24
C ALA A 113 7.28 -3.38 10.53
N PRO A 114 6.03 -3.82 10.83
CA PRO A 114 5.45 -4.93 10.07
C PRO A 114 5.31 -4.65 8.58
N ILE A 115 4.94 -3.43 8.19
CA ILE A 115 4.85 -3.08 6.77
C ILE A 115 6.23 -3.14 6.13
N GLN A 116 7.24 -2.58 6.79
CA GLN A 116 8.61 -2.66 6.29
C GLN A 116 9.05 -4.11 6.13
N GLN A 117 8.77 -4.94 7.10
CA GLN A 117 9.13 -6.34 7.05
C GLN A 117 8.44 -7.06 5.90
N ALA A 118 7.13 -6.85 5.74
CA ALA A 118 6.38 -7.49 4.67
C ALA A 118 6.93 -7.09 3.30
N VAL A 119 7.18 -5.80 3.08
CA VAL A 119 7.61 -5.31 1.78
C VAL A 119 9.04 -5.69 1.48
N ARG A 120 9.93 -5.59 2.47
CA ARG A 120 11.37 -5.76 2.25
C ARG A 120 11.83 -7.21 2.39
N GLU A 121 11.24 -7.97 3.33
CA GLU A 121 11.68 -9.33 3.61
C GLU A 121 10.77 -10.38 2.99
N HIS A 122 9.45 -10.16 3.02
CA HIS A 122 8.49 -11.10 2.45
C HIS A 122 8.21 -10.84 0.97
N ASN A 123 8.77 -9.77 0.42
CA ASN A 123 8.55 -9.38 -0.97
C ASN A 123 7.07 -9.15 -1.28
N THR A 124 6.30 -8.67 -0.28
CA THR A 124 4.88 -8.39 -0.44
C THR A 124 4.70 -7.17 -1.35
N PRO A 125 3.91 -7.26 -2.41
CA PRO A 125 3.65 -6.09 -3.25
C PRO A 125 2.96 -4.99 -2.45
N TYR A 126 3.46 -3.76 -2.64
CA TYR A 126 2.92 -2.56 -2.01
C TYR A 126 2.46 -1.60 -3.09
N ILE A 127 1.26 -1.10 -2.96
CA ILE A 127 0.72 -0.07 -3.84
C ILE A 127 0.22 1.06 -2.97
N GLY A 128 0.82 2.25 -3.13
CA GLY A 128 0.40 3.43 -2.41
C GLY A 128 0.06 4.55 -3.36
N TRP A 129 -0.98 5.32 -3.04
CA TRP A 129 -1.31 6.51 -3.82
C TRP A 129 -1.46 7.70 -2.90
N SER A 130 -0.97 8.85 -3.33
CA SER A 130 -0.99 10.11 -2.59
C SER A 130 -0.29 9.94 -1.23
N ALA A 131 -1.02 10.00 -0.12
CA ALA A 131 -0.44 9.82 1.22
C ALA A 131 0.28 8.47 1.34
N GLY A 132 -0.29 7.41 0.74
CA GLY A 132 0.34 6.10 0.75
C GLY A 132 1.68 6.08 0.03
N SER A 133 1.82 6.84 -1.07
CA SER A 133 3.11 7.01 -1.74
C SER A 133 4.08 7.78 -0.85
N ASN A 134 3.60 8.82 -0.19
CA ASN A 134 4.46 9.67 0.64
C ASN A 134 5.08 8.90 1.78
N ILE A 135 4.29 8.07 2.48
CA ILE A 135 4.85 7.31 3.60
C ILE A 135 5.80 6.22 3.14
N CYS A 136 5.62 5.73 1.93
CA CYS A 136 6.52 4.72 1.39
C CYS A 136 7.96 5.24 1.34
N GLY A 137 8.15 6.45 0.82
CA GLY A 137 9.47 7.06 0.77
C GLY A 137 10.04 7.35 2.15
N ALA A 138 9.18 7.72 3.09
CA ALA A 138 9.63 8.11 4.42
C ALA A 138 9.87 6.91 5.35
N THR A 139 9.19 5.80 5.15
CA THR A 139 9.18 4.70 6.12
C THR A 139 9.72 3.38 5.57
N ILE A 140 9.40 3.05 4.33
CA ILE A 140 9.76 1.75 3.76
C ILE A 140 11.08 1.82 3.00
N ARG A 141 11.24 2.84 2.18
CA ARG A 141 12.44 3.06 1.38
C ARG A 141 13.33 4.04 2.11
N THR A 142 14.28 3.51 2.87
CA THR A 142 15.26 4.36 3.54
C THR A 142 16.28 4.87 2.54
N THR A 143 17.13 5.81 2.96
CA THR A 143 18.18 6.35 2.11
C THR A 143 19.09 5.25 1.56
N ASN A 144 19.35 4.23 2.37
CA ASN A 144 20.23 3.13 1.97
C ASN A 144 19.57 2.17 0.99
N ASP A 145 18.26 2.12 0.97
CA ASP A 145 17.51 1.18 0.15
C ASP A 145 16.98 1.79 -1.14
N MET A 146 16.98 3.10 -1.21
CA MET A 146 16.46 3.78 -2.38
C MET A 146 17.43 3.67 -3.54
N PRO A 147 16.92 3.39 -4.74
CA PRO A 147 17.78 3.46 -5.92
C PRO A 147 18.30 4.87 -6.07
N ILE A 148 19.54 4.95 -6.48
CA ILE A 148 20.14 6.25 -6.80
C ILE A 148 19.63 6.63 -8.19
N ILE A 149 18.92 7.71 -8.23
CA ILE A 149 18.31 8.16 -9.48
C ILE A 149 19.01 9.42 -9.95
#